data_79c11752632074b9ac06b2b93ff33c51
#
_entry.id   79c11752632074b9ac06b2b93ff33c51
#
_cell.length_a   1.000
_cell.length_b   1.000
_cell.length_c   1.000
_cell.angle_alpha   90.00
_cell.angle_beta   90.00
_cell.angle_gamma   90.00
#
_symmetry.space_group_name_H-M   'P 1'
#
loop_
_entity.id
_entity.type
_entity.pdbx_description
1 polymer ?
#
loop_
_entity_poly.entity_id
_entity_poly.type
_entity_poly.pdbx_seq_one_letter_code
_entity_poly.pdbx_strand_id
1 'polypeptide(L)' 'MDKQDKIAVLIDAENVSKKYIKLIMDEVSDYGIATYKRIYGDFTNPSVMAWQDALRDFALTPVFQLSLIHISEP' A
#
# COMPACT_ATOMS: atom_id res chain seq x y z
N MET A 1 11.82 -15.58 -19.42
CA MET A 1 11.18 -14.32 -19.08
C MET A 1 11.92 -13.63 -17.96
N ASP A 2 12.20 -12.43 -18.20
CA ASP A 2 12.98 -11.65 -17.30
C ASP A 2 12.07 -10.88 -16.33
N LYS A 3 12.19 -11.14 -15.05
CA LYS A 3 11.38 -10.47 -14.05
C LYS A 3 12.22 -9.51 -13.22
N GLN A 4 13.04 -8.73 -13.91
CA GLN A 4 13.93 -7.82 -13.21
C GLN A 4 13.48 -6.39 -13.23
N ASP A 5 12.30 -6.14 -13.78
CA ASP A 5 11.73 -4.81 -13.70
C ASP A 5 11.51 -4.44 -12.23
N LYS A 6 11.91 -3.24 -11.89
CA LYS A 6 11.71 -2.74 -10.54
C LYS A 6 10.39 -2.01 -10.48
N ILE A 7 9.58 -2.38 -9.53
CA ILE A 7 8.22 -1.88 -9.44
C ILE A 7 8.03 -1.15 -8.12
N ALA A 8 7.45 0.04 -8.19
CA ALA A 8 7.06 0.78 -7.00
C ALA A 8 5.59 0.49 -6.72
N VAL A 9 5.29 0.05 -5.52
CA VAL A 9 3.93 -0.23 -5.11
C VAL A 9 3.50 0.83 -4.12
N LEU A 10 2.49 1.59 -4.49
CA LEU A 10 1.95 2.66 -3.66
C LEU A 10 0.49 2.35 -3.38
N ILE A 11 0.15 2.19 -2.13
CA ILE A 11 -1.19 1.77 -1.73
C ILE A 11 -1.84 2.87 -0.92
N ASP A 12 -3.08 3.17 -1.27
CA ASP A 12 -3.91 4.10 -0.50
C ASP A 12 -4.76 3.27 0.46
N ALA A 13 -4.39 3.25 1.72
CA ALA A 13 -5.03 2.38 2.71
C ALA A 13 -6.49 2.74 2.95
N GLU A 14 -6.91 3.93 2.56
CA GLU A 14 -8.29 4.34 2.80
C GLU A 14 -9.22 3.96 1.66
N ASN A 15 -8.65 3.65 0.50
CA ASN A 15 -9.44 3.30 -0.66
C ASN A 15 -9.30 1.85 -1.08
N VAL A 16 -8.29 1.17 -0.57
CA VAL A 16 -8.04 -0.23 -0.92
C VAL A 16 -8.29 -1.09 0.31
N SER A 17 -9.05 -2.14 0.14
CA SER A 17 -9.31 -3.05 1.25
C SER A 17 -8.12 -3.94 1.51
N LYS A 18 -7.80 -4.14 2.78
CA LYS A 18 -6.69 -4.99 3.18
C LYS A 18 -6.77 -6.39 2.59
N LYS A 19 -7.96 -6.89 2.39
CA LYS A 19 -8.11 -8.26 1.91
C LYS A 19 -7.55 -8.46 0.52
N TYR A 20 -7.28 -7.38 -0.21
CA TYR A 20 -6.75 -7.50 -1.57
C TYR A 20 -5.23 -7.44 -1.62
N ILE A 21 -4.56 -7.25 -0.48
CA ILE A 21 -3.11 -7.02 -0.52
C ILE A 21 -2.36 -8.22 -1.08
N LYS A 22 -2.76 -9.42 -0.71
CA LYS A 22 -2.08 -10.60 -1.21
C LYS A 22 -2.24 -10.71 -2.72
N LEU A 23 -3.44 -10.44 -3.22
CA LEU A 23 -3.68 -10.47 -4.64
C LEU A 23 -2.84 -9.43 -5.37
N ILE A 24 -2.75 -8.24 -4.81
CA ILE A 24 -1.96 -7.17 -5.42
C ILE A 24 -0.49 -7.56 -5.47
N MET A 25 0.03 -8.09 -4.38
CA MET A 25 1.44 -8.43 -4.34
C MET A 25 1.75 -9.62 -5.24
N ASP A 26 0.81 -10.57 -5.35
CA ASP A 26 1.00 -11.68 -6.27
C ASP A 26 1.04 -11.18 -7.71
N GLU A 27 0.17 -10.25 -8.05
CA GLU A 27 0.17 -9.67 -9.39
C GLU A 27 1.48 -8.95 -9.68
N VAL A 28 1.95 -8.17 -8.71
CA VAL A 28 3.19 -7.44 -8.89
C VAL A 28 4.34 -8.41 -9.17
N SER A 29 4.38 -9.53 -8.45
CA SER A 29 5.48 -10.46 -8.62
C SER A 29 5.50 -11.12 -9.99
N ASP A 30 4.38 -11.08 -10.70
CA ASP A 30 4.34 -11.59 -12.06
C ASP A 30 5.01 -10.64 -13.05
N TYR A 31 5.16 -9.38 -12.68
CA TYR A 31 5.73 -8.38 -13.58
C TYR A 31 7.15 -7.99 -13.23
N GLY A 32 7.56 -8.22 -12.00
CA GLY A 32 8.89 -7.82 -11.63
C GLY A 32 9.12 -7.91 -10.14
N ILE A 33 9.98 -7.07 -9.64
CA ILE A 33 10.38 -7.08 -8.24
C ILE A 33 9.93 -5.79 -7.58
N ALA A 34 9.16 -5.93 -6.50
CA ALA A 34 8.72 -4.75 -5.76
C ALA A 34 9.88 -4.25 -4.91
N THR A 35 10.49 -3.15 -5.34
CA THR A 35 11.63 -2.58 -4.64
C THR A 35 11.23 -1.39 -3.78
N TYR A 36 10.01 -0.93 -3.89
CA TYR A 36 9.53 0.24 -3.19
C TYR A 36 8.07 -0.04 -2.84
N LYS A 37 7.81 -0.23 -1.56
CA LYS A 37 6.47 -0.61 -1.12
C LYS A 37 6.03 0.33 -0.02
N ARG A 38 5.07 1.18 -0.31
CA ARG A 38 4.59 2.17 0.63
C ARG A 38 3.09 2.13 0.72
N ILE A 39 2.58 2.32 1.92
CA ILE A 39 1.16 2.40 2.13
C ILE A 39 0.86 3.71 2.84
N TYR A 40 -0.06 4.47 2.28
CA TYR A 40 -0.41 5.80 2.75
C TYR A 40 -1.76 5.78 3.43
N GLY A 41 -1.84 6.43 4.57
CA GLY A 41 -3.10 6.53 5.24
C GLY A 41 -2.99 7.21 6.58
N ASP A 42 -4.15 7.49 7.17
CA ASP A 42 -4.23 8.05 8.51
C ASP A 42 -4.32 6.88 9.49
N PHE A 43 -3.21 6.52 10.09
CA PHE A 43 -3.16 5.35 10.94
C PHE A 43 -3.80 5.56 12.32
N THR A 44 -4.38 6.74 12.55
CA THR A 44 -5.25 6.92 13.71
C THR A 44 -6.67 6.46 13.40
N ASN A 45 -6.97 6.21 12.13
CA ASN A 45 -8.27 5.73 11.70
C ASN A 45 -8.34 4.22 11.89
N PRO A 46 -9.36 3.70 12.61
CA PRO A 46 -9.42 2.25 12.88
C PRO A 46 -9.39 1.39 11.62
N SER A 47 -10.01 1.83 10.53
CA SER A 47 -10.00 1.03 9.32
C SER A 47 -8.61 0.95 8.70
N VAL A 48 -7.79 1.96 8.90
CA VAL A 48 -6.42 1.97 8.42
C VAL A 48 -5.53 1.18 9.37
N MET A 49 -5.80 1.25 10.68
CA MET A 49 -5.04 0.49 11.65
C MET A 49 -5.14 -1.01 11.41
N ALA A 50 -6.21 -1.45 10.78
CA ALA A 50 -6.36 -2.87 10.48
C ALA A 50 -5.30 -3.39 9.52
N TRP A 51 -4.56 -2.49 8.89
CA TRP A 51 -3.50 -2.88 7.97
C TRP A 51 -2.21 -3.31 8.66
N GLN A 52 -2.12 -3.20 9.99
CA GLN A 52 -0.83 -3.42 10.65
C GLN A 52 -0.23 -4.80 10.40
N ASP A 53 -1.06 -5.82 10.40
CA ASP A 53 -0.54 -7.15 10.09
C ASP A 53 0.05 -7.21 8.69
N ALA A 54 -0.61 -6.57 7.74
CA ALA A 54 -0.13 -6.58 6.37
C ALA A 54 1.17 -5.80 6.22
N LEU A 55 1.36 -4.76 7.01
CA LEU A 55 2.63 -4.02 6.96
C LEU A 55 3.79 -4.95 7.24
N ARG A 56 3.63 -5.80 8.24
CA ARG A 56 4.68 -6.75 8.60
C ARG A 56 4.79 -7.87 7.59
N ASP A 57 3.65 -8.44 7.21
CA ASP A 57 3.65 -9.64 6.38
C ASP A 57 4.18 -9.37 4.99
N PHE A 58 3.98 -8.17 4.48
CA PHE A 58 4.38 -7.83 3.11
C PHE A 58 5.49 -6.77 3.08
N ALA A 59 6.04 -6.45 4.23
CA ALA A 59 7.14 -5.48 4.32
C ALA A 59 6.77 -4.13 3.71
N LEU A 60 5.58 -3.66 4.03
CA LEU A 60 5.12 -2.36 3.56
C LEU A 60 5.60 -1.28 4.52
N THR A 61 6.03 -0.16 3.97
CA THR A 61 6.45 0.98 4.77
C THR A 61 5.28 1.94 4.91
N PRO A 62 4.82 2.19 6.14
CA PRO A 62 3.69 3.11 6.32
C PRO A 62 4.13 4.56 6.19
N VAL A 63 3.30 5.34 5.53
CA VAL A 63 3.50 6.77 5.41
C VAL A 63 2.24 7.44 5.93
N PHE A 64 2.38 8.19 7.00
CA PHE A 64 1.23 8.84 7.62
C PHE A 64 0.73 9.95 6.71
N GLN A 65 -0.57 9.95 6.48
CA GLN A 65 -1.20 10.95 5.65
C GLN A 65 -2.60 11.19 6.19
N LEU A 66 -2.87 12.41 6.60
CA LEU A 66 -4.19 12.74 7.10
C LEU A 66 -5.21 12.73 5.97
N SER A 67 -6.43 12.34 6.34
CA SER A 67 -7.51 12.33 5.39
C SER A 67 -8.08 13.72 5.22
N LEU A 68 -7.37 14.55 4.50
CA LEU A 68 -7.75 15.96 4.32
C LEU A 68 -8.06 16.22 2.86
N ILE A 69 -8.82 15.36 2.30
CA ILE A 69 -9.12 15.44 0.87
C ILE A 69 -9.75 16.76 0.49
N HIS A 70 -10.49 17.35 1.39
CA HIS A 70 -11.14 18.62 1.09
C HIS A 70 -10.15 19.77 0.98
N ILE A 71 -8.93 19.55 1.40
CA ILE A 71 -7.93 20.60 1.34
C ILE A 71 -7.51 20.89 -0.09
N SER A 72 -7.64 19.92 -0.94
CA SER A 72 -7.23 20.11 -2.31
C SER A 72 -8.10 21.07 -3.07
N GLU A 73 -9.18 21.49 -2.49
CA GLU A 73 -10.09 22.39 -3.16
C GLU A 73 -9.48 23.76 -3.28
N PRO A 74 -9.33 24.26 -4.48
CA PRO A 74 -8.84 25.62 -4.66
C PRO A 74 -9.88 26.63 -4.27
#